data_340db015fffaf83bdc8063948a8e12c1
#
_entry.id   340db015fffaf83bdc8063948a8e12c1
#
_cell.length_a   1.000
_cell.length_b   1.000
_cell.length_c   1.000
_cell.angle_alpha   90.00
_cell.angle_beta   90.00
_cell.angle_gamma   90.00
#
_symmetry.space_group_name_H-M   'P 1'
#
loop_
_entity.id
_entity.type
_entity.pdbx_description
1 polymer ?
#
loop_
_entity_poly.entity_id
_entity_poly.type
_entity_poly.pdbx_seq_one_letter_code
_entity_poly.pdbx_strand_id
1 'polypeptide(L)'
;MRESSPIPELELCERAARVFRLLGKRWSGLIVDLLLQRPARFSELARAIPGLSERVLGERLRELEEAGLVKRRVDPGPPIAVTY
;
A
#
# COMPACT_ATOMS: atom_id res chain seq x y z
N MET A 1 24.07 22.79 0.39
CA MET A 1 23.56 22.71 -0.12
C MET A 1 23.57 22.55 -1.25
N ARG A 2 23.27 22.45 -1.76
CA ARG A 2 23.14 22.41 -2.64
C ARG A 2 22.94 22.91 -3.55
N GLU A 3 22.87 22.92 -4.24
CA GLU A 3 22.70 23.32 -5.03
C GLU A 3 22.60 23.65 -5.70
N SER A 4 22.66 23.56 -5.85
CA SER A 4 22.48 24.18 -6.54
C SER A 4 21.98 24.23 -7.84
N SER A 5 21.43 23.34 -8.32
CA SER A 5 20.66 23.52 -9.52
C SER A 5 19.52 24.42 -9.24
N PRO A 6 19.32 25.40 -10.06
CA PRO A 6 18.20 26.29 -9.84
C PRO A 6 16.90 25.53 -9.98
N ILE A 7 16.13 25.57 -8.95
CA ILE A 7 14.76 25.11 -9.03
C ILE A 7 13.92 26.35 -8.91
N PRO A 8 13.44 26.87 -10.03
CA PRO A 8 12.74 28.15 -9.99
C PRO A 8 11.52 28.13 -9.09
N GLU A 9 10.83 27.00 -9.07
CA GLU A 9 9.65 26.87 -8.22
C GLU A 9 9.58 25.44 -7.70
N LEU A 10 9.11 25.35 -6.48
CA LEU A 10 8.86 24.04 -5.91
C LEU A 10 7.52 23.54 -6.43
N GLU A 11 7.53 22.33 -6.96
CA GLU A 11 6.33 21.72 -7.47
C GLU A 11 6.12 20.39 -6.79
N LEU A 12 4.91 20.19 -6.31
CA LEU A 12 4.55 18.92 -5.71
C LEU A 12 4.25 17.92 -6.81
N CYS A 13 4.99 16.82 -6.82
CA CYS A 13 4.73 15.74 -7.76
C CYS A 13 3.38 15.11 -7.42
N GLU A 14 2.46 15.10 -8.39
CA GLU A 14 1.14 14.56 -8.14
C GLU A 14 1.17 13.10 -7.74
N ARG A 15 2.10 12.36 -8.32
CA ARG A 15 2.26 10.95 -7.97
C ARG A 15 2.69 10.79 -6.53
N ALA A 16 3.68 11.59 -6.11
CA ALA A 16 4.14 11.56 -4.73
C ALA A 16 3.04 11.99 -3.78
N ALA A 17 2.31 13.02 -4.14
CA ALA A 17 1.21 13.51 -3.31
C ALA A 17 0.15 12.43 -3.11
N ARG A 18 -0.17 11.69 -4.18
CA ARG A 18 -1.15 10.63 -4.07
C ARG A 18 -0.66 9.52 -3.13
N VAL A 19 0.61 9.16 -3.27
CA VAL A 19 1.19 8.13 -2.40
C VAL A 19 1.12 8.57 -0.94
N PHE A 20 1.51 9.80 -0.66
CA PHE A 20 1.49 10.28 0.71
C PHE A 20 0.07 10.38 1.26
N ARG A 21 -0.90 10.73 0.43
CA ARG A 21 -2.29 10.74 0.89
C ARG A 21 -2.76 9.34 1.28
N LEU A 22 -2.37 8.33 0.50
CA LEU A 22 -2.74 6.95 0.82
C LEU A 22 -2.05 6.48 2.09
N LEU A 23 -0.74 6.74 2.21
CA LEU A 23 0.00 6.30 3.38
C LEU A 23 -0.39 7.07 4.62
N GLY A 24 -1.00 8.25 4.46
CA GLY A 24 -1.48 9.03 5.57
C GLY A 24 -2.74 8.49 6.20
N LYS A 25 -3.44 7.57 5.55
CA LYS A 25 -4.59 6.93 6.15
C LYS A 25 -4.12 5.98 7.23
N ARG A 26 -4.94 5.86 8.26
CA ARG A 26 -4.58 5.18 9.49
C ARG A 26 -3.96 3.81 9.29
N TRP A 27 -4.52 3.02 8.37
CA TRP A 27 -4.11 1.62 8.23
C TRP A 27 -3.16 1.37 7.06
N SER A 28 -3.09 2.30 6.11
CA SER A 28 -2.33 2.05 4.87
C SER A 28 -0.85 1.87 5.13
N GLY A 29 -0.28 2.71 6.00
CA GLY A 29 1.14 2.59 6.32
C GLY A 29 1.48 1.26 6.97
N LEU A 30 0.59 0.79 7.86
CA LEU A 30 0.82 -0.49 8.53
C LEU A 30 0.76 -1.65 7.55
N ILE A 31 -0.18 -1.60 6.61
CA ILE A 31 -0.28 -2.64 5.58
C ILE A 31 0.98 -2.67 4.74
N VAL A 32 1.45 -1.50 4.31
CA VAL A 32 2.68 -1.43 3.51
C VAL A 32 3.86 -1.97 4.29
N ASP A 33 3.96 -1.62 5.56
CA ASP A 33 5.05 -2.10 6.40
C ASP A 33 5.10 -3.62 6.44
N LEU A 34 3.93 -4.26 6.62
CA LEU A 34 3.87 -5.71 6.66
C LEU A 34 4.25 -6.32 5.32
N LEU A 35 3.79 -5.73 4.23
CA LEU A 35 4.06 -6.29 2.90
C LEU A 35 5.49 -6.04 2.44
N LEU A 36 6.19 -5.09 3.05
CA LEU A 36 7.62 -4.95 2.81
C LEU A 36 8.42 -6.10 3.42
N GLN A 37 7.87 -6.76 4.42
CA GLN A 37 8.54 -7.89 5.04
C GLN A 37 8.43 -9.15 4.17
N ARG A 38 7.25 -9.41 3.66
CA ARG A 38 7.02 -10.52 2.74
C ARG A 38 5.61 -10.42 2.15
N PRO A 39 5.38 -11.09 1.03
CA PRO A 39 4.01 -11.20 0.53
C PRO A 39 3.12 -11.93 1.53
N ALA A 40 1.87 -11.59 1.56
CA ALA A 40 0.95 -12.14 2.55
C ALA A 40 -0.44 -12.31 1.95
N ARG A 41 -1.18 -13.23 2.54
CA ARG A 41 -2.59 -13.42 2.19
C ARG A 41 -3.44 -12.45 2.98
N PHE A 42 -4.65 -12.23 2.47
CA PHE A 42 -5.61 -11.34 3.13
C PHE A 42 -5.81 -11.72 4.60
N SER A 43 -6.00 -13.02 4.87
CA SER A 43 -6.24 -13.47 6.24
C SER A 43 -5.04 -13.23 7.15
N GLU A 44 -3.84 -13.33 6.60
CA GLU A 44 -2.64 -13.05 7.39
C GLU A 44 -2.57 -11.59 7.77
N LEU A 45 -2.89 -10.70 6.81
CA LEU A 45 -2.91 -9.27 7.10
C LEU A 45 -3.99 -8.93 8.12
N ALA A 46 -5.16 -9.54 7.98
CA ALA A 46 -6.25 -9.29 8.90
C ALA A 46 -5.88 -9.68 10.33
N ARG A 47 -5.17 -10.79 10.48
CA ARG A 47 -4.75 -11.23 11.82
C ARG A 47 -3.62 -10.39 12.38
N ALA A 48 -2.77 -9.86 11.51
CA ALA A 48 -1.59 -9.12 11.96
C ALA A 48 -1.91 -7.71 12.43
N ILE A 49 -3.07 -7.17 12.06
CA ILE A 49 -3.42 -5.77 12.40
C ILE A 49 -4.67 -5.79 13.26
N PRO A 50 -4.52 -5.79 14.59
CA PRO A 50 -5.68 -5.81 15.49
C PRO A 50 -6.53 -4.56 15.30
N GLY A 51 -7.84 -4.73 15.36
CA GLY A 51 -8.77 -3.61 15.25
C GLY A 51 -9.11 -3.21 13.84
N LEU A 52 -8.47 -3.80 12.84
CA LEU A 52 -8.76 -3.51 11.45
C LEU A 52 -9.86 -4.44 10.96
N SER A 53 -10.96 -3.86 10.46
CA SER A 53 -12.03 -4.69 9.91
C SER A 53 -11.60 -5.20 8.53
N GLU A 54 -12.17 -6.36 8.16
CA GLU A 54 -11.86 -6.93 6.85
C GLU A 54 -12.34 -6.04 5.73
N ARG A 55 -13.45 -5.34 5.94
CA ARG A 55 -13.94 -4.42 4.92
C ARG A 55 -12.95 -3.29 4.67
N VAL A 56 -12.43 -2.70 5.74
CA VAL A 56 -11.48 -1.61 5.60
C VAL A 56 -10.17 -2.12 5.01
N LEU A 57 -9.73 -3.30 5.45
CA LEU A 57 -8.53 -3.90 4.88
C LEU A 57 -8.67 -4.07 3.37
N GLY A 58 -9.82 -4.60 2.92
CA GLY A 58 -10.05 -4.76 1.49
C GLY A 58 -10.03 -3.44 0.74
N GLU A 59 -10.65 -2.41 1.32
CA GLU A 59 -10.65 -1.09 0.70
C GLU A 59 -9.24 -0.51 0.58
N ARG A 60 -8.45 -0.63 1.64
CA ARG A 60 -7.09 -0.09 1.64
C ARG A 60 -6.19 -0.85 0.67
N LEU A 61 -6.32 -2.18 0.61
CA LEU A 61 -5.55 -2.97 -0.35
C LEU A 61 -5.89 -2.58 -1.78
N ARG A 62 -7.16 -2.36 -2.07
CA ARG A 62 -7.57 -1.96 -3.41
C ARG A 62 -6.97 -0.59 -3.76
N GLU A 63 -7.02 0.35 -2.84
CA GLU A 63 -6.46 1.67 -3.06
C GLU A 63 -4.95 1.60 -3.30
N LEU A 64 -4.26 0.79 -2.52
CA LEU A 64 -2.81 0.63 -2.66
C LEU A 64 -2.47 -0.06 -3.97
N GLU A 65 -3.27 -1.02 -4.37
CA GLU A 65 -3.09 -1.71 -5.64
C GLU A 65 -3.28 -0.74 -6.81
N GLU A 66 -4.34 0.07 -6.77
CA GLU A 66 -4.60 1.04 -7.81
C GLU A 66 -3.51 2.09 -7.92
N ALA A 67 -2.88 2.41 -6.80
CA ALA A 67 -1.78 3.35 -6.79
C ALA A 67 -0.45 2.72 -7.20
N GLY A 68 -0.42 1.43 -7.45
CA GLY A 68 0.79 0.74 -7.86
C GLY A 68 1.75 0.41 -6.74
N LEU A 69 1.31 0.54 -5.49
CA LEU A 69 2.16 0.26 -4.33
C LEU A 69 2.10 -1.18 -3.89
N VAL A 70 1.03 -1.88 -4.23
CA VAL A 70 0.80 -3.28 -3.84
C VAL A 70 0.38 -4.04 -5.08
N LYS A 71 0.89 -5.25 -5.24
CA LYS A 71 0.47 -6.14 -6.32
C LYS A 71 -0.39 -7.24 -5.75
N ARG A 72 -1.45 -7.56 -6.47
CA ARG A 72 -2.33 -8.65 -6.12
C ARG A 72 -2.03 -9.81 -7.05
N ARG A 73 -1.73 -10.95 -6.47
CA ARG A 73 -1.38 -12.13 -7.26
C ARG A 73 -2.38 -13.24 -6.95
N VAL A 74 -2.96 -13.80 -7.99
CA VAL A 74 -3.90 -14.90 -7.86
C VAL A 74 -3.22 -16.18 -8.32
N ASP A 75 -3.21 -17.18 -7.43
CA ASP A 75 -2.75 -18.51 -7.78
C ASP A 75 -4.02 -19.33 -8.04
N PRO A 76 -4.23 -19.80 -9.27
CA PRO A 76 -5.50 -20.47 -9.60
C PRO A 76 -5.71 -21.78 -8.89
N GLY A 77 -4.65 -22.38 -8.34
CA GLY A 77 -4.83 -23.57 -7.52
C GLY A 77 -5.29 -24.78 -8.28
N PRO A 78 -5.98 -25.76 -7.65
CA PRO A 78 -6.69 -25.72 -6.37
C PRO A 78 -5.78 -25.87 -5.16
N PRO A 79 -6.10 -25.18 -4.06
CA PRO A 79 -7.14 -24.17 -3.93
C PRO A 79 -6.70 -22.82 -4.47
N ILE A 80 -7.66 -22.00 -4.85
CA ILE A 80 -7.36 -20.66 -5.29
C ILE A 80 -6.78 -19.87 -4.12
N ALA A 81 -5.67 -19.20 -4.36
CA ALA A 81 -5.01 -18.39 -3.34
C ALA A 81 -4.70 -17.01 -3.88
N VAL A 82 -4.91 -16.00 -3.06
CA VAL A 82 -4.63 -14.62 -3.42
C VAL A 82 -3.62 -14.08 -2.42
N THR A 83 -2.54 -13.51 -2.94
CA THR A 83 -1.52 -12.86 -2.12
C THR A 83 -1.30 -11.43 -2.57
N TYR A 84 -0.79 -10.64 -1.66
CA TYR A 84 -0.48 -9.24 -1.91
C TYR A 84 0.98 -8.96 -1.66
#